data_0b276f8b106b31e9924ede3585f1ea5f
#
_entry.id   0b276f8b106b31e9924ede3585f1ea5f
#
_cell.length_a   1.000
_cell.length_b   1.000
_cell.length_c   1.000
_cell.angle_alpha   90.00
_cell.angle_beta   90.00
_cell.angle_gamma   90.00
#
_symmetry.space_group_name_H-M   'P 1'
#
loop_
_entity.id
_entity.type
_entity.pdbx_description
1 polymer ?
#
loop_
_entity_poly.entity_id
_entity_poly.type
_entity_poly.pdbx_seq_one_letter_code
_entity_poly.pdbx_strand_id
1 'polypeptide(L)'
;MNSSRIYSEISNGIGELILNKPEKRNALSSDMWGAIPELIAEFQENRDVKTVIIHGGTAGAFAAGADISEFETIYATAESATNSADLISNALTSIAECRKPVIAAIDGACVGGGVSVALAADIRVAGEGSKFAVTPAKLGLVYPVDDTRRLIEAVGVPAAKDILLTGRLFLTEEAFRLGLVTRMVAAGEALATARTLAEQIGLNSLWSHGATKRSFKAVNEGWTDKTAEAKALFLESFSNEDFEEGYTAFLGKRPAKFTYR
;
A
#
# COMPACT_ATOMS: atom_id res chain seq x y z
N MET A 1 1.20 7.85 24.82
CA MET A 1 1.80 7.44 23.54
C MET A 1 1.67 5.93 23.44
N ASN A 2 1.22 5.41 22.29
CA ASN A 2 1.11 3.97 22.10
C ASN A 2 2.52 3.37 22.10
N SER A 3 2.77 2.36 22.94
CA SER A 3 4.08 1.71 23.06
C SER A 3 4.30 0.62 22.00
N SER A 4 3.28 0.30 21.20
CA SER A 4 3.38 -0.67 20.12
C SER A 4 4.22 -0.14 18.95
N ARG A 5 5.05 -1.01 18.35
CA ARG A 5 5.89 -0.67 17.19
C ARG A 5 5.10 -0.46 15.88
N ILE A 6 3.87 -0.94 15.87
CA ILE A 6 2.89 -0.73 14.82
C ILE A 6 1.50 -0.72 15.46
N TYR A 7 0.60 0.14 15.00
CA TYR A 7 -0.74 0.23 15.56
C TYR A 7 -1.71 0.88 14.56
N SER A 8 -3.00 0.80 14.84
CA SER A 8 -4.08 1.41 14.08
C SER A 8 -4.68 2.60 14.82
N GLU A 9 -5.16 3.58 14.05
CA GLU A 9 -6.07 4.63 14.48
C GLU A 9 -7.20 4.76 13.46
N ILE A 10 -8.43 5.05 13.94
CA ILE A 10 -9.58 5.21 13.07
C ILE A 10 -10.25 6.55 13.38
N SER A 11 -10.38 7.39 12.37
CA SER A 11 -11.06 8.67 12.46
C SER A 11 -11.62 9.11 11.11
N ASN A 12 -12.79 9.76 11.10
CA ASN A 12 -13.39 10.37 9.93
C ASN A 12 -13.50 9.44 8.70
N GLY A 13 -13.73 8.16 8.91
CA GLY A 13 -13.79 7.18 7.81
C GLY A 13 -12.44 6.71 7.28
N ILE A 14 -11.35 7.07 7.94
CA ILE A 14 -9.98 6.71 7.56
C ILE A 14 -9.41 5.78 8.63
N GLY A 15 -8.89 4.63 8.20
CA GLY A 15 -8.05 3.76 9.00
C GLY A 15 -6.58 4.10 8.76
N GLU A 16 -5.84 4.49 9.80
CA GLU A 16 -4.42 4.78 9.70
C GLU A 16 -3.62 3.64 10.32
N LEU A 17 -2.74 3.01 9.56
CA LEU A 17 -1.74 2.05 10.01
C LEU A 17 -0.42 2.81 10.20
N ILE A 18 0.02 2.89 11.44
CA ILE A 18 1.17 3.69 11.84
C ILE A 18 2.37 2.79 12.13
N LEU A 19 3.45 2.96 11.35
CA LEU A 19 4.75 2.38 11.64
C LEU A 19 5.43 3.22 12.72
N ASN A 20 5.74 2.62 13.86
CA ASN A 20 6.16 3.34 15.06
C ASN A 20 7.38 2.72 15.75
N LYS A 21 8.51 2.73 15.04
CA LYS A 21 9.82 2.32 15.54
C LYS A 21 10.87 3.41 15.24
N PRO A 22 10.66 4.65 15.78
CA PRO A 22 11.43 5.83 15.39
C PRO A 22 12.92 5.68 15.66
N GLU A 23 13.32 4.95 16.70
CA GLU A 23 14.71 4.70 17.07
C GLU A 23 15.49 3.93 15.99
N LYS A 24 14.80 3.21 15.12
CA LYS A 24 15.35 2.50 13.95
C LYS A 24 14.79 3.01 12.62
N ARG A 25 14.25 4.24 12.57
CA ARG A 25 13.65 4.83 11.37
C ARG A 25 12.59 3.92 10.75
N ASN A 26 11.76 3.31 11.59
CA ASN A 26 10.73 2.34 11.20
C ASN A 26 11.27 1.13 10.43
N ALA A 27 12.48 0.63 10.78
CA ALA A 27 12.91 -0.67 10.28
C ALA A 27 11.93 -1.75 10.71
N LEU A 28 11.43 -2.51 9.73
CA LEU A 28 10.34 -3.48 9.90
C LEU A 28 10.88 -4.76 10.53
N SER A 29 10.47 -5.03 11.74
CA SER A 29 10.78 -6.26 12.49
C SER A 29 9.71 -7.34 12.24
N SER A 30 10.01 -8.57 12.60
CA SER A 30 9.12 -9.71 12.40
C SER A 30 7.76 -9.52 13.07
N ASP A 31 7.72 -8.92 14.26
CA ASP A 31 6.48 -8.57 14.97
C ASP A 31 5.66 -7.51 14.20
N MET A 32 6.31 -6.53 13.57
CA MET A 32 5.61 -5.54 12.74
C MET A 32 5.02 -6.19 11.48
N TRP A 33 5.78 -7.05 10.80
CA TRP A 33 5.27 -7.79 9.64
C TRP A 33 4.07 -8.67 10.01
N GLY A 34 4.15 -9.38 11.14
CA GLY A 34 3.06 -10.26 11.62
C GLY A 34 1.79 -9.53 11.99
N ALA A 35 1.87 -8.27 12.46
CA ALA A 35 0.71 -7.49 12.86
C ALA A 35 -0.04 -6.85 11.68
N ILE A 36 0.61 -6.63 10.54
CA ILE A 36 -0.02 -5.96 9.38
C ILE A 36 -1.30 -6.66 8.91
N PRO A 37 -1.36 -8.00 8.72
CA PRO A 37 -2.58 -8.65 8.24
C PRO A 37 -3.78 -8.47 9.18
N GLU A 38 -3.57 -8.51 10.48
CA GLU A 38 -4.62 -8.34 11.49
C GLU A 38 -5.17 -6.91 11.46
N LEU A 39 -4.29 -5.90 11.39
CA LEU A 39 -4.69 -4.49 11.31
C LEU A 39 -5.42 -4.17 10.00
N ILE A 40 -4.99 -4.75 8.89
CA ILE A 40 -5.69 -4.58 7.60
C ILE A 40 -7.05 -5.28 7.64
N ALA A 41 -7.17 -6.46 8.25
CA ALA A 41 -8.45 -7.14 8.42
C ALA A 41 -9.41 -6.33 9.30
N GLU A 42 -8.93 -5.75 10.42
CA GLU A 42 -9.70 -4.82 11.26
C GLU A 42 -10.30 -3.68 10.42
N PHE A 43 -9.49 -3.03 9.58
CA PHE A 43 -9.98 -1.97 8.72
C PHE A 43 -10.99 -2.47 7.68
N GLN A 44 -10.81 -3.65 7.12
CA GLN A 44 -11.74 -4.22 6.14
C GLN A 44 -13.11 -4.52 6.74
N GLU A 45 -13.15 -5.04 7.97
CA GLU A 45 -14.37 -5.40 8.69
C GLU A 45 -15.09 -4.20 9.27
N ASN A 46 -14.36 -3.13 9.62
CA ASN A 46 -14.94 -1.94 10.19
C ASN A 46 -15.71 -1.13 9.14
N ARG A 47 -17.03 -1.10 9.25
CA ARG A 47 -17.93 -0.43 8.29
C ARG A 47 -17.75 1.08 8.21
N ASP A 48 -17.16 1.70 9.22
CA ASP A 48 -16.92 3.14 9.24
C ASP A 48 -15.64 3.52 8.47
N VAL A 49 -14.70 2.59 8.27
CA VAL A 49 -13.50 2.80 7.48
C VAL A 49 -13.82 2.72 6.00
N LYS A 50 -13.48 3.76 5.25
CA LYS A 50 -13.65 3.84 3.79
C LYS A 50 -12.34 3.78 3.01
N THR A 51 -11.27 4.24 3.62
CA THR A 51 -9.92 4.31 3.02
C THR A 51 -8.89 4.02 4.10
N VAL A 52 -7.78 3.39 3.71
CA VAL A 52 -6.66 3.09 4.60
C VAL A 52 -5.47 3.97 4.24
N ILE A 53 -4.75 4.49 5.22
CA ILE A 53 -3.47 5.19 5.04
C ILE A 53 -2.39 4.44 5.82
N ILE A 54 -1.24 4.18 5.19
CA ILE A 54 -0.04 3.65 5.85
C ILE A 54 1.00 4.77 5.89
N HIS A 55 1.56 5.06 7.08
CA HIS A 55 2.54 6.12 7.23
C HIS A 55 3.54 5.86 8.38
N GLY A 56 4.62 6.63 8.40
CA GLY A 56 5.72 6.46 9.35
C GLY A 56 5.55 7.22 10.67
N GLY A 57 4.36 7.76 10.96
CA GLY A 57 4.14 8.54 12.17
C GLY A 57 5.09 9.73 12.30
N THR A 58 5.67 9.89 13.48
CA THR A 58 6.61 11.00 13.81
C THR A 58 8.08 10.62 13.63
N ALA A 59 8.40 9.45 13.05
CA ALA A 59 9.76 8.93 12.96
C ALA A 59 10.66 9.67 11.95
N GLY A 60 10.12 10.60 11.16
CA GLY A 60 10.86 11.25 10.07
C GLY A 60 11.32 10.29 8.97
N ALA A 61 10.72 9.12 8.91
CA ALA A 61 10.94 8.10 7.90
C ALA A 61 9.65 7.29 7.72
N PHE A 62 9.36 6.89 6.49
CA PHE A 62 8.30 5.92 6.22
C PHE A 62 8.72 4.54 6.77
N ALA A 63 9.73 3.92 6.17
CA ALA A 63 10.37 2.70 6.66
C ALA A 63 11.77 2.54 6.07
N ALA A 64 12.76 2.28 6.91
CA ALA A 64 14.16 2.11 6.49
C ALA A 64 14.50 0.71 5.94
N GLY A 65 13.51 -0.17 5.78
CA GLY A 65 13.67 -1.54 5.30
C GLY A 65 13.47 -2.57 6.40
N ALA A 66 13.94 -3.79 6.19
CA ALA A 66 13.91 -4.83 7.20
C ALA A 66 14.83 -4.50 8.38
N ASP A 67 14.47 -4.93 9.59
CA ASP A 67 15.35 -4.81 10.75
C ASP A 67 16.51 -5.81 10.67
N ILE A 68 17.66 -5.35 10.16
CA ILE A 68 18.86 -6.18 9.95
C ILE A 68 19.35 -6.83 11.27
N SER A 69 19.01 -6.27 12.44
CA SER A 69 19.39 -6.89 13.71
C SER A 69 18.74 -8.25 13.98
N GLU A 70 17.70 -8.61 13.21
CA GLU A 70 17.04 -9.92 13.28
C GLU A 70 17.62 -10.94 12.29
N PHE A 71 18.49 -10.53 11.35
CA PHE A 71 18.98 -11.38 10.26
C PHE A 71 19.71 -12.64 10.72
N GLU A 72 20.49 -12.56 11.77
CA GLU A 72 21.19 -13.71 12.33
C GLU A 72 20.19 -14.82 12.76
N THR A 73 19.06 -14.43 13.34
CA THR A 73 17.99 -15.35 13.73
C THR A 73 17.14 -15.80 12.54
N ILE A 74 16.73 -14.86 11.70
CA ILE A 74 15.87 -15.13 10.54
C ILE A 74 16.55 -16.09 9.54
N TYR A 75 17.83 -15.89 9.27
CA TYR A 75 18.58 -16.68 8.30
C TYR A 75 19.45 -17.78 8.93
N ALA A 76 19.19 -18.14 10.19
CA ALA A 76 19.91 -19.23 10.87
C ALA A 76 19.66 -20.60 10.22
N THR A 77 18.45 -20.83 9.71
CA THR A 77 18.05 -22.08 9.04
C THR A 77 17.20 -21.79 7.81
N ALA A 78 17.09 -22.77 6.90
CA ALA A 78 16.17 -22.66 5.75
C ALA A 78 14.71 -22.52 6.21
N GLU A 79 14.32 -23.19 7.29
CA GLU A 79 12.98 -23.13 7.87
C GLU A 79 12.67 -21.70 8.38
N SER A 80 13.54 -21.12 9.21
CA SER A 80 13.34 -19.76 9.73
C SER A 80 13.32 -18.71 8.61
N ALA A 81 14.15 -18.90 7.57
CA ALA A 81 14.15 -18.04 6.40
C ALA A 81 12.83 -18.13 5.61
N THR A 82 12.29 -19.35 5.42
CA THR A 82 11.00 -19.56 4.77
C THR A 82 9.86 -18.93 5.58
N ASN A 83 9.82 -19.19 6.88
CA ASN A 83 8.80 -18.59 7.76
C ASN A 83 8.80 -17.06 7.72
N SER A 84 9.98 -16.45 7.68
CA SER A 84 10.09 -14.99 7.54
C SER A 84 9.62 -14.51 6.17
N ALA A 85 9.94 -15.23 5.08
CA ALA A 85 9.47 -14.90 3.75
C ALA A 85 7.95 -14.96 3.65
N ASP A 86 7.33 -15.99 4.22
CA ASP A 86 5.88 -16.16 4.26
C ASP A 86 5.21 -15.07 5.09
N LEU A 87 5.79 -14.69 6.23
CA LEU A 87 5.31 -13.59 7.06
C LEU A 87 5.27 -12.26 6.29
N ILE A 88 6.36 -11.93 5.59
CA ILE A 88 6.46 -10.73 4.76
C ILE A 88 5.47 -10.80 3.59
N SER A 89 5.41 -11.93 2.89
CA SER A 89 4.48 -12.13 1.77
C SER A 89 3.03 -11.97 2.19
N ASN A 90 2.64 -12.55 3.32
CA ASN A 90 1.28 -12.42 3.87
C ASN A 90 0.95 -10.96 4.22
N ALA A 91 1.87 -10.22 4.82
CA ALA A 91 1.70 -8.81 5.14
C ALA A 91 1.47 -7.97 3.87
N LEU A 92 2.32 -8.13 2.87
CA LEU A 92 2.21 -7.38 1.62
C LEU A 92 0.97 -7.76 0.80
N THR A 93 0.60 -9.03 0.82
CA THR A 93 -0.62 -9.52 0.17
C THR A 93 -1.86 -8.96 0.84
N SER A 94 -1.90 -8.90 2.17
CA SER A 94 -3.04 -8.31 2.90
C SER A 94 -3.27 -6.84 2.53
N ILE A 95 -2.20 -6.07 2.34
CA ILE A 95 -2.28 -4.67 1.88
C ILE A 95 -2.81 -4.62 0.44
N ALA A 96 -2.19 -5.37 -0.46
CA ALA A 96 -2.52 -5.33 -1.89
C ALA A 96 -3.94 -5.82 -2.18
N GLU A 97 -4.41 -6.82 -1.44
CA GLU A 97 -5.75 -7.41 -1.59
C GLU A 97 -6.82 -6.75 -0.70
N CYS A 98 -6.45 -5.75 0.09
CA CYS A 98 -7.42 -4.96 0.85
C CYS A 98 -8.50 -4.42 -0.10
N ARG A 99 -9.77 -4.71 0.17
CA ARG A 99 -10.89 -4.25 -0.68
C ARG A 99 -11.07 -2.74 -0.66
N LYS A 100 -10.64 -2.09 0.42
CA LYS A 100 -10.66 -0.63 0.55
C LYS A 100 -9.41 -0.03 -0.09
N PRO A 101 -9.50 1.18 -0.66
CA PRO A 101 -8.32 1.88 -1.18
C PRO A 101 -7.27 2.10 -0.09
N VAL A 102 -6.02 1.82 -0.43
CA VAL A 102 -4.85 1.98 0.47
C VAL A 102 -3.91 3.04 -0.10
N ILE A 103 -3.55 4.01 0.73
CA ILE A 103 -2.62 5.10 0.39
C ILE A 103 -1.37 4.96 1.25
N ALA A 104 -0.19 4.94 0.63
CA ALA A 104 1.07 5.10 1.35
C ALA A 104 1.44 6.59 1.39
N ALA A 105 1.56 7.16 2.59
CA ALA A 105 2.01 8.53 2.82
C ALA A 105 3.48 8.51 3.26
N ILE A 106 4.37 8.99 2.39
CA ILE A 106 5.80 8.75 2.48
C ILE A 106 6.53 10.08 2.71
N ASP A 107 7.08 10.25 3.90
CA ASP A 107 8.05 11.28 4.20
C ASP A 107 9.36 10.63 4.67
N GLY A 108 10.51 11.15 4.22
CA GLY A 108 11.82 10.67 4.59
C GLY A 108 12.23 9.35 3.91
N ALA A 109 12.79 8.40 4.67
CA ALA A 109 13.33 7.15 4.11
C ALA A 109 12.24 6.12 3.82
N CYS A 110 12.24 5.57 2.58
CA CYS A 110 11.43 4.47 2.11
C CYS A 110 12.35 3.48 1.38
N VAL A 111 12.88 2.49 2.10
CA VAL A 111 13.98 1.63 1.60
C VAL A 111 13.62 0.16 1.73
N GLY A 112 14.04 -0.68 0.78
CA GLY A 112 13.88 -2.14 0.81
C GLY A 112 12.44 -2.56 1.09
N GLY A 113 12.18 -3.20 2.24
CA GLY A 113 10.83 -3.58 2.69
C GLY A 113 9.87 -2.39 2.81
N GLY A 114 10.35 -1.17 3.06
CA GLY A 114 9.55 0.04 3.01
C GLY A 114 9.01 0.32 1.60
N VAL A 115 9.83 0.09 0.56
CA VAL A 115 9.37 0.17 -0.83
C VAL A 115 8.36 -0.93 -1.13
N SER A 116 8.56 -2.15 -0.59
CA SER A 116 7.60 -3.25 -0.73
C SER A 116 6.22 -2.89 -0.15
N VAL A 117 6.17 -2.31 1.05
CA VAL A 117 4.92 -1.82 1.67
C VAL A 117 4.30 -0.72 0.82
N ALA A 118 5.08 0.24 0.35
CA ALA A 118 4.60 1.33 -0.50
C ALA A 118 4.03 0.82 -1.83
N LEU A 119 4.67 -0.18 -2.45
CA LEU A 119 4.22 -0.79 -3.70
C LEU A 119 2.97 -1.67 -3.53
N ALA A 120 2.74 -2.23 -2.35
CA ALA A 120 1.52 -2.97 -2.04
C ALA A 120 0.30 -2.05 -1.87
N ALA A 121 0.49 -0.76 -1.57
CA ALA A 121 -0.58 0.24 -1.54
C ALA A 121 -1.02 0.63 -2.97
N ASP A 122 -2.27 1.10 -3.11
CA ASP A 122 -2.82 1.54 -4.40
C ASP A 122 -2.22 2.87 -4.87
N ILE A 123 -2.07 3.82 -3.96
CA ILE A 123 -1.60 5.18 -4.24
C ILE A 123 -0.41 5.51 -3.33
N ARG A 124 0.59 6.18 -3.88
CA ARG A 124 1.78 6.63 -3.14
C ARG A 124 1.90 8.14 -3.23
N VAL A 125 1.75 8.81 -2.08
CA VAL A 125 1.97 10.25 -1.91
C VAL A 125 3.31 10.42 -1.21
N ALA A 126 4.23 11.17 -1.78
CA ALA A 126 5.55 11.36 -1.18
C ALA A 126 5.95 12.83 -1.09
N GLY A 127 6.51 13.22 0.05
CA GLY A 127 7.10 14.52 0.27
C GLY A 127 8.42 14.67 -0.47
N GLU A 128 8.71 15.88 -0.98
CA GLU A 128 9.98 16.25 -1.61
C GLU A 128 11.17 15.86 -0.71
N GLY A 129 12.26 15.41 -1.32
CA GLY A 129 13.47 15.00 -0.62
C GLY A 129 13.37 13.64 0.09
N SER A 130 12.25 12.92 0.02
CA SER A 130 12.18 11.54 0.49
C SER A 130 13.13 10.65 -0.31
N LYS A 131 13.66 9.62 0.36
CA LYS A 131 14.76 8.79 -0.16
C LYS A 131 14.27 7.38 -0.41
N PHE A 132 14.45 6.91 -1.64
CA PHE A 132 14.07 5.57 -2.08
C PHE A 132 15.29 4.74 -2.44
N ALA A 133 15.29 3.46 -2.10
CA ALA A 133 16.26 2.48 -2.55
C ALA A 133 15.71 1.07 -2.40
N VAL A 134 16.11 0.16 -3.30
CA VAL A 134 15.86 -1.28 -3.15
C VAL A 134 17.22 -1.98 -3.12
N THR A 135 17.65 -2.42 -1.95
CA THR A 135 19.04 -2.74 -1.66
C THR A 135 19.40 -4.22 -1.43
N PRO A 136 18.57 -5.24 -1.73
CA PRO A 136 18.93 -6.65 -1.52
C PRO A 136 20.26 -7.05 -2.17
N ALA A 137 20.56 -6.54 -3.36
CA ALA A 137 21.81 -6.81 -4.06
C ALA A 137 23.07 -6.40 -3.27
N LYS A 138 22.97 -5.36 -2.42
CA LYS A 138 24.09 -4.93 -1.54
C LYS A 138 24.30 -5.87 -0.36
N LEU A 139 23.33 -6.71 -0.05
CA LEU A 139 23.36 -7.67 1.04
C LEU A 139 23.53 -9.12 0.53
N GLY A 140 23.67 -9.34 -0.77
CA GLY A 140 23.72 -10.68 -1.36
C GLY A 140 22.36 -11.39 -1.34
N LEU A 141 21.26 -10.66 -1.22
CA LEU A 141 19.91 -11.17 -1.19
C LEU A 141 19.19 -10.93 -2.53
N VAL A 142 18.14 -11.71 -2.77
CA VAL A 142 17.23 -11.48 -3.89
C VAL A 142 16.01 -10.66 -3.41
N TYR A 143 15.51 -9.77 -4.25
CA TYR A 143 14.22 -9.11 -4.04
C TYR A 143 13.10 -10.10 -4.41
N PRO A 144 12.07 -10.29 -3.57
CA PRO A 144 11.01 -11.26 -3.81
C PRO A 144 10.34 -11.08 -5.17
N VAL A 145 9.86 -12.18 -5.76
CA VAL A 145 9.28 -12.17 -7.12
C VAL A 145 8.04 -11.28 -7.19
N ASP A 146 7.16 -11.34 -6.20
CA ASP A 146 5.94 -10.50 -6.17
C ASP A 146 6.28 -9.02 -6.00
N ASP A 147 7.27 -8.69 -5.19
CA ASP A 147 7.74 -7.31 -5.04
C ASP A 147 8.43 -6.82 -6.32
N THR A 148 9.19 -7.69 -7.00
CA THR A 148 9.78 -7.40 -8.31
C THR A 148 8.68 -7.14 -9.34
N ARG A 149 7.61 -7.93 -9.35
CA ARG A 149 6.45 -7.72 -10.22
C ARG A 149 5.78 -6.37 -9.95
N ARG A 150 5.47 -6.05 -8.69
CA ARG A 150 4.90 -4.74 -8.31
C ARG A 150 5.80 -3.56 -8.70
N LEU A 151 7.13 -3.72 -8.55
CA LEU A 151 8.07 -2.69 -8.98
C LEU A 151 8.04 -2.52 -10.50
N ILE A 152 8.04 -3.62 -11.27
CA ILE A 152 7.93 -3.59 -12.74
C ILE A 152 6.63 -2.93 -13.20
N GLU A 153 5.51 -3.24 -12.55
CA GLU A 153 4.20 -2.62 -12.83
C GLU A 153 4.23 -1.11 -12.59
N ALA A 154 4.95 -0.65 -11.57
CA ALA A 154 5.04 0.77 -11.24
C ALA A 154 5.99 1.56 -12.17
N VAL A 155 7.18 1.02 -12.47
CA VAL A 155 8.27 1.79 -13.12
C VAL A 155 8.69 1.23 -14.48
N GLY A 156 8.13 0.10 -14.90
CA GLY A 156 8.55 -0.63 -16.11
C GLY A 156 9.86 -1.40 -15.94
N VAL A 157 10.09 -2.37 -16.83
CA VAL A 157 11.24 -3.29 -16.76
C VAL A 157 12.61 -2.58 -16.76
N PRO A 158 12.89 -1.58 -17.61
CA PRO A 158 14.21 -0.96 -17.63
C PRO A 158 14.57 -0.26 -16.31
N ALA A 159 13.66 0.53 -15.76
CA ALA A 159 13.88 1.23 -14.50
C ALA A 159 13.94 0.26 -13.31
N ALA A 160 13.11 -0.78 -13.28
CA ALA A 160 13.17 -1.81 -12.26
C ALA A 160 14.54 -2.52 -12.23
N LYS A 161 15.10 -2.84 -13.41
CA LYS A 161 16.45 -3.43 -13.52
C LYS A 161 17.52 -2.46 -13.00
N ASP A 162 17.46 -1.18 -13.35
CA ASP A 162 18.41 -0.18 -12.85
C ASP A 162 18.34 -0.10 -11.31
N ILE A 163 17.14 0.03 -10.75
CA ILE A 163 16.94 0.12 -9.29
C ILE A 163 17.46 -1.13 -8.58
N LEU A 164 17.10 -2.33 -9.05
CA LEU A 164 17.43 -3.60 -8.38
C LEU A 164 18.91 -3.97 -8.52
N LEU A 165 19.51 -3.79 -9.71
CA LEU A 165 20.89 -4.17 -9.95
C LEU A 165 21.89 -3.22 -9.32
N THR A 166 21.59 -1.92 -9.27
CA THR A 166 22.47 -0.92 -8.67
C THR A 166 22.27 -0.78 -7.17
N GLY A 167 21.05 -1.04 -6.67
CA GLY A 167 20.65 -0.76 -5.30
C GLY A 167 20.89 0.71 -4.91
N ARG A 168 20.91 1.61 -5.89
CA ARG A 168 21.20 3.05 -5.67
C ARG A 168 20.08 3.73 -4.91
N LEU A 169 20.44 4.84 -4.28
CA LEU A 169 19.50 5.76 -3.69
C LEU A 169 19.04 6.75 -4.76
N PHE A 170 17.73 7.10 -4.74
CA PHE A 170 17.15 8.14 -5.57
C PHE A 170 16.10 8.92 -4.76
N LEU A 171 15.77 10.12 -5.21
CA LEU A 171 14.87 11.03 -4.49
C LEU A 171 13.46 11.02 -5.06
N THR A 172 12.54 11.72 -4.39
CA THR A 172 11.12 11.79 -4.74
C THR A 172 10.88 12.24 -6.17
N GLU A 173 11.66 13.20 -6.67
CA GLU A 173 11.52 13.74 -8.03
C GLU A 173 11.76 12.66 -9.09
N GLU A 174 12.78 11.82 -8.87
CA GLU A 174 13.04 10.70 -9.74
C GLU A 174 12.00 9.59 -9.57
N ALA A 175 11.61 9.28 -8.34
CA ALA A 175 10.57 8.31 -8.03
C ALA A 175 9.23 8.68 -8.70
N PHE A 176 8.88 9.95 -8.70
CA PHE A 176 7.69 10.49 -9.37
C PHE A 176 7.81 10.39 -10.90
N ARG A 177 8.94 10.79 -11.46
CA ARG A 177 9.18 10.67 -12.91
C ARG A 177 9.11 9.23 -13.42
N LEU A 178 9.58 8.28 -12.63
CA LEU A 178 9.54 6.84 -12.97
C LEU A 178 8.17 6.20 -12.74
N GLY A 179 7.23 6.85 -12.04
CA GLY A 179 5.92 6.31 -11.71
C GLY A 179 5.88 5.52 -10.39
N LEU A 180 7.00 5.40 -9.67
CA LEU A 180 7.01 4.80 -8.33
C LEU A 180 6.15 5.59 -7.35
N VAL A 181 6.20 6.91 -7.42
CA VAL A 181 5.36 7.85 -6.66
C VAL A 181 4.27 8.39 -7.58
N THR A 182 3.02 8.39 -7.12
CA THR A 182 1.88 8.87 -7.91
C THR A 182 1.56 10.35 -7.68
N ARG A 183 1.95 10.88 -6.52
CA ARG A 183 1.83 12.31 -6.18
C ARG A 183 3.05 12.77 -5.39
N MET A 184 3.69 13.83 -5.86
CA MET A 184 4.76 14.52 -5.16
C MET A 184 4.21 15.79 -4.53
N VAL A 185 4.54 16.04 -3.26
CA VAL A 185 4.09 17.18 -2.47
C VAL A 185 5.27 17.81 -1.72
N ALA A 186 5.10 18.97 -1.11
CA ALA A 186 6.14 19.57 -0.29
C ALA A 186 6.58 18.63 0.85
N ALA A 187 7.82 18.77 1.29
CA ALA A 187 8.39 17.94 2.36
C ALA A 187 7.53 18.04 3.64
N GLY A 188 7.19 16.90 4.22
CA GLY A 188 6.34 16.80 5.42
C GLY A 188 4.82 16.86 5.16
N GLU A 189 4.38 17.07 3.92
CA GLU A 189 2.97 17.22 3.57
C GLU A 189 2.31 15.92 3.07
N ALA A 190 3.06 14.80 3.05
CA ALA A 190 2.54 13.56 2.49
C ALA A 190 1.31 13.04 3.25
N LEU A 191 1.33 13.04 4.57
CA LEU A 191 0.22 12.56 5.39
C LEU A 191 -1.01 13.47 5.28
N ALA A 192 -0.84 14.79 5.33
CA ALA A 192 -1.95 15.75 5.20
C ALA A 192 -2.63 15.62 3.84
N THR A 193 -1.84 15.49 2.77
CA THR A 193 -2.36 15.26 1.42
C THR A 193 -3.04 13.90 1.28
N ALA A 194 -2.48 12.85 1.89
CA ALA A 194 -3.09 11.52 1.89
C ALA A 194 -4.45 11.51 2.58
N ARG A 195 -4.61 12.21 3.70
CA ARG A 195 -5.89 12.39 4.41
C ARG A 195 -6.93 13.10 3.54
N THR A 196 -6.57 14.22 2.92
CA THR A 196 -7.45 14.93 1.99
C THR A 196 -7.87 14.03 0.82
N LEU A 197 -6.94 13.26 0.28
CA LEU A 197 -7.23 12.31 -0.80
C LEU A 197 -8.14 11.18 -0.31
N ALA A 198 -7.92 10.65 0.87
CA ALA A 198 -8.74 9.61 1.49
C ALA A 198 -10.19 10.08 1.70
N GLU A 199 -10.37 11.33 2.15
CA GLU A 199 -11.70 11.95 2.27
C GLU A 199 -12.39 12.03 0.91
N GLN A 200 -11.69 12.50 -0.14
CA GLN A 200 -12.23 12.55 -1.51
C GLN A 200 -12.62 11.18 -2.05
N ILE A 201 -11.78 10.17 -1.84
CA ILE A 201 -12.06 8.79 -2.21
C ILE A 201 -13.29 8.27 -1.45
N GLY A 202 -13.37 8.55 -0.15
CA GLY A 202 -14.45 8.12 0.73
C GLY A 202 -15.83 8.70 0.38
N LEU A 203 -15.91 9.69 -0.52
CA LEU A 203 -17.18 10.20 -1.06
C LEU A 203 -17.73 9.34 -2.20
N ASN A 204 -16.94 8.42 -2.75
CA ASN A 204 -17.34 7.54 -3.84
C ASN A 204 -17.80 6.17 -3.31
N SER A 205 -18.42 5.38 -4.19
CA SER A 205 -18.87 4.02 -3.87
C SER A 205 -17.75 3.09 -3.46
N LEU A 206 -17.82 2.52 -2.27
CA LEU A 206 -16.88 1.51 -1.80
C LEU A 206 -17.00 0.20 -2.59
N TRP A 207 -18.22 -0.14 -3.04
CA TRP A 207 -18.42 -1.26 -3.94
C TRP A 207 -17.57 -1.09 -5.22
N SER A 208 -17.67 0.08 -5.84
CA SER A 208 -16.92 0.39 -7.08
C SER A 208 -15.41 0.36 -6.84
N HIS A 209 -14.91 0.81 -5.69
CA HIS A 209 -13.49 0.70 -5.36
C HIS A 209 -13.04 -0.75 -5.28
N GLY A 210 -13.78 -1.61 -4.56
CA GLY A 210 -13.47 -3.03 -4.46
C GLY A 210 -13.54 -3.73 -5.82
N ALA A 211 -14.55 -3.42 -6.64
CA ALA A 211 -14.69 -3.95 -8.00
C ALA A 211 -13.52 -3.51 -8.89
N THR A 212 -13.11 -2.23 -8.81
CA THR A 212 -11.97 -1.71 -9.56
C THR A 212 -10.67 -2.43 -9.18
N LYS A 213 -10.40 -2.65 -7.89
CA LYS A 213 -9.21 -3.42 -7.45
C LYS A 213 -9.25 -4.86 -7.95
N ARG A 214 -10.40 -5.51 -7.94
CA ARG A 214 -10.59 -6.85 -8.57
C ARG A 214 -10.29 -6.81 -10.08
N SER A 215 -10.69 -5.74 -10.78
CA SER A 215 -10.40 -5.58 -12.22
C SER A 215 -8.91 -5.43 -12.51
N PHE A 216 -8.14 -4.69 -11.68
CA PHE A 216 -6.69 -4.60 -11.81
C PHE A 216 -6.02 -5.98 -11.62
N LYS A 217 -6.42 -6.74 -10.59
CA LYS A 217 -5.95 -8.12 -10.38
C LYS A 217 -6.29 -9.01 -11.58
N ALA A 218 -7.52 -8.93 -12.07
CA ALA A 218 -8.01 -9.71 -13.20
C ALA A 218 -7.22 -9.44 -14.50
N VAL A 219 -6.86 -8.17 -14.77
CA VAL A 219 -6.00 -7.81 -15.92
C VAL A 219 -4.65 -8.52 -15.83
N ASN A 220 -4.03 -8.55 -14.63
CA ASN A 220 -2.76 -9.24 -14.42
C ASN A 220 -2.89 -10.76 -14.57
N GLU A 221 -4.06 -11.34 -14.30
CA GLU A 221 -4.41 -12.75 -14.51
C GLU A 221 -4.82 -13.07 -15.95
N GLY A 222 -4.80 -12.07 -16.85
CA GLY A 222 -5.11 -12.23 -18.26
C GLY A 222 -6.61 -12.28 -18.58
N TRP A 223 -7.47 -11.81 -17.68
CA TRP A 223 -8.89 -11.70 -17.97
C TRP A 223 -9.17 -10.68 -19.09
N THR A 224 -10.25 -10.93 -19.80
CA THR A 224 -10.77 -10.03 -20.83
C THR A 224 -12.27 -9.84 -20.60
N ASP A 225 -12.90 -8.89 -21.28
CA ASP A 225 -14.36 -8.69 -21.22
C ASP A 225 -15.17 -9.94 -21.66
N LYS A 226 -14.52 -10.93 -22.26
CA LYS A 226 -15.14 -12.21 -22.65
C LYS A 226 -15.08 -13.26 -21.55
N THR A 227 -14.24 -13.07 -20.53
CA THR A 227 -14.11 -13.97 -19.38
C THR A 227 -15.43 -13.99 -18.60
N ALA A 228 -15.87 -15.14 -18.14
CA ALA A 228 -17.17 -15.28 -17.46
C ALA A 228 -17.21 -14.43 -16.17
N GLU A 229 -16.13 -14.47 -15.40
CA GLU A 229 -15.96 -13.73 -14.14
C GLU A 229 -15.94 -12.20 -14.37
N ALA A 230 -15.31 -11.73 -15.46
CA ALA A 230 -15.32 -10.30 -15.82
C ALA A 230 -16.73 -9.83 -16.17
N LYS A 231 -17.48 -10.64 -16.93
CA LYS A 231 -18.91 -10.35 -17.22
C LYS A 231 -19.76 -10.35 -15.96
N ALA A 232 -19.53 -11.31 -15.05
CA ALA A 232 -20.25 -11.37 -13.79
C ALA A 232 -19.99 -10.11 -12.95
N LEU A 233 -18.73 -9.70 -12.82
CA LEU A 233 -18.34 -8.47 -12.09
C LEU A 233 -19.00 -7.21 -12.69
N PHE A 234 -19.04 -7.12 -14.03
CA PHE A 234 -19.71 -6.01 -14.70
C PHE A 234 -21.22 -6.01 -14.45
N LEU A 235 -21.89 -7.16 -14.54
CA LEU A 235 -23.32 -7.28 -14.29
C LEU A 235 -23.69 -7.01 -12.82
N GLU A 236 -22.85 -7.43 -11.88
CA GLU A 236 -23.01 -7.14 -10.44
C GLU A 236 -23.08 -5.63 -10.18
N SER A 237 -22.41 -4.80 -11.00
CA SER A 237 -22.43 -3.34 -10.85
C SER A 237 -23.81 -2.73 -10.93
N PHE A 238 -24.73 -3.34 -11.67
CA PHE A 238 -26.10 -2.84 -11.85
C PHE A 238 -27.09 -3.28 -10.76
N SER A 239 -26.70 -4.25 -9.93
CA SER A 239 -27.56 -4.84 -8.90
C SER A 239 -27.25 -4.35 -7.49
N ASN A 240 -26.25 -3.49 -7.32
CA ASN A 240 -25.90 -2.94 -6.00
C ASN A 240 -26.60 -1.60 -5.71
N GLU A 241 -26.82 -1.32 -4.42
CA GLU A 241 -27.54 -0.12 -3.96
C GLU A 241 -26.84 1.18 -4.37
N ASP A 242 -25.51 1.19 -4.44
CA ASP A 242 -24.72 2.36 -4.80
C ASP A 242 -24.93 2.77 -6.26
N PHE A 243 -25.24 1.84 -7.17
CA PHE A 243 -25.56 2.18 -8.56
C PHE A 243 -26.85 3.01 -8.65
N GLU A 244 -27.93 2.59 -7.98
CA GLU A 244 -29.19 3.30 -7.97
C GLU A 244 -29.05 4.68 -7.36
N GLU A 245 -28.38 4.79 -6.21
CA GLU A 245 -28.10 6.07 -5.58
C GLU A 245 -27.25 6.97 -6.49
N GLY A 246 -26.19 6.43 -7.11
CA GLY A 246 -25.26 7.19 -7.94
C GLY A 246 -25.95 7.86 -9.12
N TYR A 247 -26.71 7.10 -9.94
CA TYR A 247 -27.37 7.69 -11.09
C TYR A 247 -28.54 8.60 -10.71
N THR A 248 -29.28 8.26 -9.66
CA THR A 248 -30.39 9.09 -9.17
C THR A 248 -29.88 10.42 -8.63
N ALA A 249 -28.80 10.41 -7.85
CA ALA A 249 -28.16 11.62 -7.35
C ALA A 249 -27.64 12.51 -8.49
N PHE A 250 -27.02 11.90 -9.52
CA PHE A 250 -26.52 12.60 -10.69
C PHE A 250 -27.66 13.30 -11.46
N LEU A 251 -28.75 12.61 -11.75
CA LEU A 251 -29.94 13.18 -12.40
C LEU A 251 -30.58 14.28 -11.55
N GLY A 252 -30.62 14.08 -10.23
CA GLY A 252 -31.15 15.05 -9.27
C GLY A 252 -30.20 16.22 -8.96
N LYS A 253 -29.01 16.27 -9.57
CA LYS A 253 -27.97 17.29 -9.33
C LYS A 253 -27.67 17.49 -7.84
N ARG A 254 -27.59 16.41 -7.08
CA ARG A 254 -27.25 16.39 -5.66
C ARG A 254 -26.04 15.47 -5.41
N PRO A 255 -25.29 15.65 -4.32
CA PRO A 255 -24.28 14.68 -3.91
C PRO A 255 -24.90 13.30 -3.67
N ALA A 256 -24.20 12.25 -4.09
CA ALA A 256 -24.57 10.88 -3.79
C ALA A 256 -24.28 10.55 -2.32
N LYS A 257 -25.09 9.68 -1.73
CA LYS A 257 -24.93 9.18 -0.34
C LYS A 257 -24.82 7.65 -0.40
N PHE A 258 -23.64 7.16 -0.74
CA PHE A 258 -23.36 5.75 -0.83
C PHE A 258 -23.48 5.05 0.53
N THR A 259 -24.16 3.91 0.57
CA THR A 259 -24.46 3.14 1.77
C THR A 259 -23.76 1.79 1.82
N TYR A 260 -23.21 1.32 0.69
CA TYR A 260 -22.41 0.10 0.67
C TYR A 260 -21.23 0.23 1.62
N ARG A 261 -21.07 -0.77 2.52
CA ARG A 261 -20.07 -0.75 3.59
C ARG A 261 -19.41 -2.12 3.76
#